data_4948aa8f1c781dbb45ef3f8423b2a1ec
#
_entry.id   4948aa8f1c781dbb45ef3f8423b2a1ec
#
_cell.length_a   1.000
_cell.length_b   1.000
_cell.length_c   1.000
_cell.angle_alpha   90.00
_cell.angle_beta   90.00
_cell.angle_gamma   90.00
#
_symmetry.space_group_name_H-M   'P 1'
#
loop_
_entity.id
_entity.type
_entity.pdbx_description
1 polymer ?
#
loop_
_entity_poly.entity_id
_entity_poly.type
_entity_poly.pdbx_seq_one_letter_code
_entity_poly.pdbx_strand_id
1 'polypeptide(L)'
;MSWEAGVMIPPPHSFTEVDFYMTWRVGLLIPSPNSVMEVDFYRSLPHDTTLHTARMFMPDMTTASEEQMLDQFTLPAAAMVRTVSPHIVVFGSTSACLLRGKAYDRELCERVGELTGAEPVSVVESVTQALFDARATRVAVVSPYTDDVNRRIKAGLESDGIAVSAMYGMGLSAAEGATVTPESIYSFVQSRVGPRVPADALFIASTDYHAMSALSLLKIAYDVPIVTTNLAALQAVKRKLHRLREREMAPAARRPATT
;
A
#
# COMPACT_ATOMS: atom_id res chain seq x y z
N MET A 1 15.16 -16.78 45.06
CA MET A 1 15.59 -15.82 44.05
C MET A 1 14.35 -15.31 43.36
N SER A 2 13.87 -14.16 43.78
CA SER A 2 12.68 -13.50 43.22
C SER A 2 13.08 -12.68 42.00
N TRP A 3 12.48 -12.97 40.85
CA TRP A 3 12.59 -12.12 39.64
C TRP A 3 11.63 -10.96 39.80
N GLU A 4 12.11 -9.82 40.25
CA GLU A 4 11.42 -8.56 40.02
C GLU A 4 11.77 -8.07 38.61
N ALA A 5 10.86 -8.37 37.66
CA ALA A 5 10.91 -7.71 36.37
C ALA A 5 10.52 -6.25 36.58
N GLY A 6 11.51 -5.38 36.67
CA GLY A 6 11.31 -3.94 36.68
C GLY A 6 10.81 -3.50 35.31
N VAL A 7 9.51 -3.48 35.14
CA VAL A 7 8.88 -2.74 34.05
C VAL A 7 9.12 -1.28 34.33
N MET A 8 10.04 -0.65 33.61
CA MET A 8 10.18 0.80 33.65
C MET A 8 8.90 1.40 33.05
N ILE A 9 7.96 1.75 33.92
CA ILE A 9 6.82 2.57 33.54
C ILE A 9 7.38 4.00 33.42
N PRO A 10 7.32 4.64 32.25
CA PRO A 10 7.74 6.03 32.12
C PRO A 10 6.92 6.91 33.06
N PRO A 11 7.48 8.00 33.62
CA PRO A 11 6.77 8.84 34.56
C PRO A 11 5.48 9.41 33.94
N PRO A 12 4.42 9.58 34.73
CA PRO A 12 3.07 9.91 34.26
C PRO A 12 2.91 11.29 33.58
N HIS A 13 3.99 12.03 33.39
CA HIS A 13 3.97 13.39 32.83
C HIS A 13 4.39 13.48 31.35
N SER A 14 4.67 12.35 30.68
CA SER A 14 5.07 12.34 29.27
C SER A 14 3.94 11.99 28.28
N PHE A 15 2.80 11.54 28.78
CA PHE A 15 1.60 11.26 27.98
C PHE A 15 0.40 11.93 28.64
N THR A 16 -0.30 12.79 27.92
CA THR A 16 -1.61 13.25 28.37
C THR A 16 -2.59 12.07 28.28
N GLU A 17 -3.50 11.90 29.23
CA GLU A 17 -4.52 10.83 29.22
C GLU A 17 -5.29 10.75 27.89
N VAL A 18 -5.37 11.86 27.17
CA VAL A 18 -6.01 11.97 25.84
C VAL A 18 -5.27 11.16 24.77
N ASP A 19 -3.92 11.06 24.84
CA ASP A 19 -3.13 10.35 23.84
C ASP A 19 -3.27 8.82 23.93
N PHE A 20 -3.71 8.29 25.07
CA PHE A 20 -3.83 6.84 25.29
C PHE A 20 -5.14 6.25 24.75
N TYR A 21 -6.18 7.06 24.55
CA TYR A 21 -7.53 6.58 24.18
C TYR A 21 -7.88 6.81 22.71
N MET A 22 -7.12 7.60 21.96
CA MET A 22 -7.40 7.91 20.56
C MET A 22 -6.40 7.18 19.64
N THR A 23 -6.45 5.86 19.61
CA THR A 23 -5.63 5.08 18.70
C THR A 23 -6.35 4.91 17.37
N TRP A 24 -5.76 5.43 16.32
CA TRP A 24 -6.24 5.20 14.96
C TRP A 24 -5.94 3.76 14.54
N ARG A 25 -6.91 3.12 13.94
CA ARG A 25 -6.79 1.72 13.50
C ARG A 25 -6.85 1.66 11.99
N VAL A 26 -5.82 1.05 11.39
CA VAL A 26 -5.72 0.77 9.96
C VAL A 26 -5.86 -0.74 9.77
N GLY A 27 -6.87 -1.15 9.03
CA GLY A 27 -7.01 -2.51 8.54
C GLY A 27 -6.17 -2.69 7.27
N LEU A 28 -5.50 -3.82 7.14
CA LEU A 28 -4.70 -4.14 5.96
C LEU A 28 -5.09 -5.53 5.45
N LEU A 29 -5.59 -5.59 4.22
CA LEU A 29 -5.92 -6.84 3.52
C LEU A 29 -4.82 -7.12 2.50
N ILE A 30 -4.06 -8.19 2.69
CA ILE A 30 -2.95 -8.58 1.80
C ILE A 30 -3.06 -10.04 1.38
N PRO A 31 -2.55 -10.41 0.19
CA PRO A 31 -2.39 -11.82 -0.17
C PRO A 31 -1.57 -12.56 0.88
N SER A 32 -1.93 -13.82 1.14
CA SER A 32 -1.32 -14.59 2.24
C SER A 32 0.20 -14.74 2.16
N PRO A 33 0.87 -14.80 0.98
CA PRO A 33 2.32 -14.88 0.91
C PRO A 33 3.03 -13.52 1.07
N ASN A 34 2.30 -12.38 1.01
CA ASN A 34 2.94 -11.06 1.08
C ASN A 34 3.64 -10.86 2.43
N SER A 35 4.95 -10.62 2.39
CA SER A 35 5.81 -10.46 3.57
C SER A 35 6.41 -9.06 3.72
N VAL A 36 6.16 -8.15 2.76
CA VAL A 36 6.82 -6.83 2.70
C VAL A 36 5.88 -5.69 3.12
N MET A 37 4.65 -5.63 2.58
CA MET A 37 3.77 -4.48 2.77
C MET A 37 3.41 -4.25 4.24
N GLU A 38 3.13 -5.31 4.99
CA GLU A 38 2.82 -5.22 6.43
C GLU A 38 3.96 -4.59 7.22
N VAL A 39 5.20 -5.01 6.93
CA VAL A 39 6.41 -4.47 7.57
C VAL A 39 6.64 -3.00 7.20
N ASP A 40 6.46 -2.64 5.92
CA ASP A 40 6.58 -1.26 5.44
C ASP A 40 5.58 -0.35 6.16
N PHE A 41 4.33 -0.79 6.30
CA PHE A 41 3.29 -0.05 7.00
C PHE A 41 3.57 0.07 8.49
N TYR A 42 3.87 -1.04 9.16
CA TYR A 42 4.18 -1.08 10.59
C TYR A 42 5.30 -0.11 10.96
N ARG A 43 6.35 -0.03 10.15
CA ARG A 43 7.50 0.86 10.38
C ARG A 43 7.23 2.33 10.07
N SER A 44 6.18 2.62 9.31
CA SER A 44 6.00 3.96 8.72
C SER A 44 4.69 4.65 9.12
N LEU A 45 3.77 3.96 9.77
CA LEU A 45 2.55 4.57 10.31
C LEU A 45 2.90 5.50 11.48
N PRO A 46 2.07 6.53 11.74
CA PRO A 46 2.21 7.38 12.92
C PRO A 46 2.11 6.58 14.23
N HIS A 47 2.76 7.06 15.29
CA HIS A 47 2.82 6.37 16.59
C HIS A 47 1.45 6.16 17.25
N ASP A 48 0.47 7.02 16.96
CA ASP A 48 -0.92 6.93 17.44
C ASP A 48 -1.80 6.01 16.57
N THR A 49 -1.19 5.22 15.68
CA THR A 49 -1.89 4.39 14.70
C THR A 49 -1.47 2.94 14.82
N THR A 50 -2.44 2.04 14.96
CA THR A 50 -2.22 0.59 14.98
C THR A 50 -2.57 -0.04 13.63
N LEU A 51 -1.82 -1.10 13.26
CA LEU A 51 -2.05 -1.89 12.06
C LEU A 51 -2.66 -3.23 12.43
N HIS A 52 -3.75 -3.59 11.74
CA HIS A 52 -4.47 -4.84 11.92
C HIS A 52 -4.59 -5.55 10.58
N THR A 53 -3.84 -6.63 10.41
CA THR A 53 -3.73 -7.32 9.12
C THR A 53 -4.60 -8.56 9.07
N ALA A 54 -5.38 -8.72 8.00
CA ALA A 54 -5.97 -9.99 7.62
C ALA A 54 -5.40 -10.45 6.28
N ARG A 55 -5.08 -11.73 6.20
CA ARG A 55 -4.49 -12.34 5.01
C ARG A 55 -5.56 -13.01 4.17
N MET A 56 -5.58 -12.66 2.88
CA MET A 56 -6.42 -13.28 1.87
C MET A 56 -5.67 -14.50 1.33
N PHE A 57 -6.24 -15.69 1.43
CA PHE A 57 -5.55 -16.90 1.00
C PHE A 57 -5.29 -16.87 -0.52
N MET A 58 -4.02 -17.04 -0.88
CA MET A 58 -3.52 -17.09 -2.26
C MET A 58 -2.25 -17.95 -2.26
N PRO A 59 -2.34 -19.22 -2.65
CA PRO A 59 -1.22 -20.16 -2.54
C PRO A 59 -0.08 -19.87 -3.53
N ASP A 60 -0.40 -19.26 -4.67
CA ASP A 60 0.55 -18.89 -5.72
C ASP A 60 0.07 -17.64 -6.50
N MET A 61 0.87 -17.15 -7.45
CA MET A 61 0.57 -15.98 -8.27
C MET A 61 -0.08 -16.33 -9.62
N THR A 62 -0.78 -17.44 -9.72
CA THR A 62 -1.55 -17.74 -10.92
C THR A 62 -2.82 -16.90 -10.99
N THR A 63 -3.29 -16.63 -12.21
CA THR A 63 -4.57 -15.94 -12.43
C THR A 63 -5.72 -16.63 -11.70
N ALA A 64 -5.75 -17.97 -11.68
CA ALA A 64 -6.77 -18.73 -10.98
C ALA A 64 -6.74 -18.52 -9.47
N SER A 65 -5.54 -18.46 -8.86
CA SER A 65 -5.38 -18.17 -7.43
C SER A 65 -5.74 -16.73 -7.09
N GLU A 66 -5.40 -15.77 -7.96
CA GLU A 66 -5.85 -14.38 -7.83
C GLU A 66 -7.38 -14.25 -7.89
N GLU A 67 -8.04 -14.91 -8.86
CA GLU A 67 -9.51 -14.93 -8.96
C GLU A 67 -10.15 -15.56 -7.74
N GLN A 68 -9.63 -16.70 -7.28
CA GLN A 68 -10.12 -17.36 -6.07
C GLN A 68 -9.97 -16.47 -4.85
N MET A 69 -8.83 -15.79 -4.70
CA MET A 69 -8.60 -14.83 -3.61
C MET A 69 -9.64 -13.71 -3.63
N LEU A 70 -9.87 -13.12 -4.80
CA LEU A 70 -10.87 -12.05 -4.96
C LEU A 70 -12.28 -12.50 -4.58
N ASP A 71 -12.70 -13.66 -5.05
CA ASP A 71 -14.08 -14.13 -4.93
C ASP A 71 -14.39 -14.77 -3.57
N GLN A 72 -13.41 -15.46 -2.96
CA GLN A 72 -13.65 -16.29 -1.79
C GLN A 72 -12.99 -15.77 -0.51
N PHE A 73 -11.91 -15.03 -0.59
CA PHE A 73 -11.10 -14.70 0.60
C PHE A 73 -11.04 -13.21 0.93
N THR A 74 -11.37 -12.31 -0.01
CA THR A 74 -11.29 -10.86 0.25
C THR A 74 -12.33 -10.38 1.25
N LEU A 75 -13.62 -10.67 1.03
CA LEU A 75 -14.67 -10.24 1.95
C LEU A 75 -14.61 -10.96 3.31
N PRO A 76 -14.31 -12.26 3.42
CA PRO A 76 -14.02 -12.89 4.72
C PRO A 76 -12.87 -12.24 5.47
N ALA A 77 -11.76 -11.87 4.81
CA ALA A 77 -10.67 -11.15 5.44
C ALA A 77 -11.11 -9.74 5.92
N ALA A 78 -11.91 -9.03 5.14
CA ALA A 78 -12.50 -7.75 5.54
C ALA A 78 -13.42 -7.90 6.75
N ALA A 79 -14.22 -8.96 6.82
CA ALA A 79 -15.07 -9.26 7.98
C ALA A 79 -14.26 -9.53 9.25
N MET A 80 -13.09 -10.16 9.14
CA MET A 80 -12.18 -10.33 10.28
C MET A 80 -11.61 -8.98 10.75
N VAL A 81 -11.15 -8.14 9.85
CA VAL A 81 -10.61 -6.81 10.19
C VAL A 81 -11.70 -5.89 10.75
N ARG A 82 -12.95 -6.03 10.33
CA ARG A 82 -14.10 -5.27 10.88
C ARG A 82 -14.18 -5.36 12.41
N THR A 83 -13.81 -6.51 12.98
CA THR A 83 -13.96 -6.75 14.43
C THR A 83 -13.15 -5.80 15.31
N VAL A 84 -12.12 -5.16 14.76
CA VAL A 84 -11.34 -4.13 15.45
C VAL A 84 -11.83 -2.72 15.15
N SER A 85 -12.95 -2.58 14.41
CA SER A 85 -13.53 -1.30 14.00
C SER A 85 -12.48 -0.34 13.42
N PRO A 86 -11.85 -0.68 12.27
CA PRO A 86 -10.81 0.16 11.67
C PRO A 86 -11.40 1.48 11.18
N HIS A 87 -10.60 2.55 11.18
CA HIS A 87 -10.98 3.85 10.61
C HIS A 87 -10.68 3.91 9.11
N ILE A 88 -9.64 3.17 8.69
CA ILE A 88 -9.21 3.03 7.30
C ILE A 88 -8.98 1.56 7.02
N VAL A 89 -9.34 1.09 5.83
CA VAL A 89 -9.03 -0.26 5.35
C VAL A 89 -8.30 -0.19 4.01
N VAL A 90 -7.17 -0.89 3.91
CA VAL A 90 -6.33 -0.92 2.71
C VAL A 90 -6.50 -2.26 2.00
N PHE A 91 -6.82 -2.24 0.71
CA PHE A 91 -6.77 -3.41 -0.15
C PHE A 91 -5.40 -3.48 -0.84
N GLY A 92 -4.53 -4.36 -0.35
CA GLY A 92 -3.10 -4.40 -0.63
C GLY A 92 -2.68 -5.46 -1.66
N SER A 93 -3.27 -5.46 -2.87
CA SER A 93 -2.86 -6.34 -3.96
C SER A 93 -2.83 -5.60 -5.30
N THR A 94 -1.64 -5.42 -5.89
CA THR A 94 -1.51 -4.73 -7.18
C THR A 94 -2.02 -5.58 -8.35
N SER A 95 -1.59 -6.84 -8.43
CA SER A 95 -1.90 -7.71 -9.57
C SER A 95 -3.38 -8.10 -9.61
N ALA A 96 -3.94 -8.48 -8.46
CA ALA A 96 -5.34 -8.85 -8.35
C ALA A 96 -6.29 -7.67 -8.59
N CYS A 97 -5.96 -6.46 -8.09
CA CYS A 97 -6.73 -5.26 -8.38
C CYS A 97 -6.90 -5.02 -9.89
N LEU A 98 -5.84 -5.26 -10.65
CA LEU A 98 -5.83 -5.02 -12.10
C LEU A 98 -6.32 -6.21 -12.92
N LEU A 99 -6.54 -7.38 -12.31
CA LEU A 99 -6.97 -8.59 -13.01
C LEU A 99 -8.30 -8.39 -13.74
N ARG A 100 -9.26 -7.76 -13.07
CA ARG A 100 -10.59 -7.44 -13.61
C ARG A 100 -10.75 -5.96 -13.96
N GLY A 101 -9.64 -5.21 -13.93
CA GLY A 101 -9.60 -3.79 -14.27
C GLY A 101 -10.01 -2.86 -13.13
N LYS A 102 -9.78 -1.57 -13.33
CA LYS A 102 -9.96 -0.53 -12.30
C LYS A 102 -11.40 -0.31 -11.84
N ALA A 103 -12.38 -0.57 -12.69
CA ALA A 103 -13.78 -0.47 -12.28
C ALA A 103 -14.11 -1.50 -11.21
N TYR A 104 -13.63 -2.73 -11.37
CA TYR A 104 -13.79 -3.79 -10.40
C TYR A 104 -13.02 -3.49 -9.09
N ASP A 105 -11.80 -2.96 -9.19
CA ASP A 105 -11.00 -2.55 -8.01
C ASP A 105 -11.76 -1.53 -7.16
N ARG A 106 -12.37 -0.51 -7.80
CA ARG A 106 -13.19 0.49 -7.09
C ARG A 106 -14.41 -0.13 -6.41
N GLU A 107 -15.18 -0.93 -7.15
CA GLU A 107 -16.35 -1.61 -6.62
C GLU A 107 -15.98 -2.51 -5.43
N LEU A 108 -14.90 -3.28 -5.53
CA LEU A 108 -14.43 -4.14 -4.47
C LEU A 108 -14.00 -3.32 -3.23
N CYS A 109 -13.27 -2.23 -3.44
CA CYS A 109 -12.88 -1.32 -2.35
C CYS A 109 -14.09 -0.68 -1.66
N GLU A 110 -15.12 -0.28 -2.43
CA GLU A 110 -16.38 0.24 -1.86
C GLU A 110 -17.06 -0.82 -1.00
N ARG A 111 -17.22 -2.06 -1.50
CA ARG A 111 -17.80 -3.18 -0.73
C ARG A 111 -16.99 -3.50 0.53
N VAL A 112 -15.66 -3.45 0.48
CA VAL A 112 -14.78 -3.62 1.64
C VAL A 112 -14.99 -2.49 2.64
N GLY A 113 -15.10 -1.26 2.16
CA GLY A 113 -15.40 -0.07 2.98
C GLY A 113 -16.75 -0.18 3.68
N GLU A 114 -17.82 -0.52 2.95
CA GLU A 114 -19.17 -0.73 3.51
C GLU A 114 -19.18 -1.86 4.56
N LEU A 115 -18.55 -2.99 4.25
CA LEU A 115 -18.48 -4.13 5.17
C LEU A 115 -17.75 -3.80 6.47
N THR A 116 -16.64 -3.06 6.38
CA THR A 116 -15.81 -2.72 7.54
C THR A 116 -16.29 -1.46 8.29
N GLY A 117 -17.08 -0.61 7.64
CA GLY A 117 -17.42 0.72 8.13
C GLY A 117 -16.25 1.70 8.10
N ALA A 118 -15.19 1.39 7.34
CA ALA A 118 -13.94 2.13 7.27
C ALA A 118 -13.78 2.85 5.93
N GLU A 119 -12.99 3.94 5.89
CA GLU A 119 -12.61 4.56 4.63
C GLU A 119 -11.67 3.63 3.83
N PRO A 120 -12.07 3.16 2.62
CA PRO A 120 -11.23 2.24 1.84
C PRO A 120 -10.06 2.96 1.18
N VAL A 121 -8.97 2.22 0.96
CA VAL A 121 -7.79 2.64 0.20
C VAL A 121 -7.42 1.52 -0.77
N SER A 122 -7.47 1.80 -2.08
CA SER A 122 -6.88 0.96 -3.11
C SER A 122 -5.42 1.31 -3.32
N VAL A 123 -4.57 0.29 -3.44
CA VAL A 123 -3.15 0.52 -3.80
C VAL A 123 -3.01 1.04 -5.23
N VAL A 124 -3.88 0.62 -6.15
CA VAL A 124 -3.85 1.04 -7.56
C VAL A 124 -4.22 2.51 -7.69
N GLU A 125 -5.33 2.92 -7.09
CA GLU A 125 -5.75 4.32 -7.07
C GLU A 125 -4.73 5.21 -6.35
N SER A 126 -4.10 4.69 -5.30
CA SER A 126 -3.05 5.41 -4.57
C SER A 126 -1.82 5.69 -5.44
N VAL A 127 -1.42 4.74 -6.29
CA VAL A 127 -0.32 4.92 -7.25
C VAL A 127 -0.69 5.97 -8.30
N THR A 128 -1.88 5.88 -8.88
CA THR A 128 -2.38 6.87 -9.85
C THR A 128 -2.35 8.28 -9.26
N GLN A 129 -2.87 8.44 -8.04
CA GLN A 129 -2.85 9.73 -7.35
C GLN A 129 -1.43 10.22 -7.07
N ALA A 130 -0.52 9.34 -6.64
CA ALA A 130 0.87 9.72 -6.40
C ALA A 130 1.60 10.17 -7.68
N LEU A 131 1.29 9.57 -8.83
CA LEU A 131 1.82 9.99 -10.13
C LEU A 131 1.24 11.35 -10.55
N PHE A 132 -0.04 11.61 -10.33
CA PHE A 132 -0.66 12.93 -10.58
C PHE A 132 -0.09 14.00 -9.64
N ASP A 133 0.11 13.71 -8.36
CA ASP A 133 0.74 14.62 -7.41
C ASP A 133 2.17 14.98 -7.85
N ALA A 134 2.89 14.02 -8.46
CA ALA A 134 4.19 14.22 -9.08
C ALA A 134 4.13 14.94 -10.45
N ARG A 135 2.93 15.25 -10.97
CA ARG A 135 2.68 15.81 -12.31
C ARG A 135 3.26 14.96 -13.44
N ALA A 136 3.35 13.66 -13.25
CA ALA A 136 3.83 12.72 -14.25
C ALA A 136 2.73 12.40 -15.25
N THR A 137 2.99 12.66 -16.52
CA THR A 137 2.14 12.27 -17.66
C THR A 137 2.67 11.05 -18.36
N ARG A 138 3.95 10.73 -18.12
CA ARG A 138 4.67 9.62 -18.70
C ARG A 138 5.55 8.94 -17.64
N VAL A 139 5.48 7.63 -17.55
CA VAL A 139 6.17 6.85 -16.51
C VAL A 139 7.00 5.71 -17.10
N ALA A 140 8.19 5.47 -16.54
CA ALA A 140 8.91 4.21 -16.70
C ALA A 140 8.56 3.31 -15.49
N VAL A 141 8.22 2.05 -15.76
CA VAL A 141 7.79 1.10 -14.74
C VAL A 141 8.82 -0.01 -14.57
N VAL A 142 9.14 -0.31 -13.33
CA VAL A 142 9.96 -1.48 -12.94
C VAL A 142 9.16 -2.33 -11.97
N SER A 143 9.21 -3.64 -12.13
CA SER A 143 8.46 -4.59 -11.29
C SER A 143 9.18 -5.92 -11.14
N PRO A 144 8.83 -6.74 -10.13
CA PRO A 144 9.27 -8.14 -10.08
C PRO A 144 8.51 -9.03 -11.06
N TYR A 145 7.38 -8.58 -11.58
CA TYR A 145 6.38 -9.40 -12.25
C TYR A 145 6.77 -9.91 -13.64
N THR A 146 6.03 -10.92 -14.08
CA THR A 146 6.01 -11.43 -15.45
C THR A 146 5.33 -10.45 -16.41
N ASP A 147 5.51 -10.67 -17.70
CA ASP A 147 4.95 -9.81 -18.76
C ASP A 147 3.42 -9.72 -18.73
N ASP A 148 2.73 -10.77 -18.27
CA ASP A 148 1.27 -10.76 -18.18
C ASP A 148 0.78 -9.73 -17.15
N VAL A 149 1.31 -9.77 -15.94
CA VAL A 149 0.99 -8.78 -14.90
C VAL A 149 1.43 -7.38 -15.33
N ASN A 150 2.58 -7.26 -15.96
CA ASN A 150 3.09 -5.98 -16.48
C ASN A 150 2.16 -5.36 -17.53
N ARG A 151 1.56 -6.16 -18.43
CA ARG A 151 0.56 -5.68 -19.38
C ARG A 151 -0.69 -5.11 -18.67
N ARG A 152 -1.14 -5.76 -17.59
CA ARG A 152 -2.27 -5.28 -16.78
C ARG A 152 -1.95 -3.94 -16.08
N ILE A 153 -0.75 -3.82 -15.51
CA ILE A 153 -0.28 -2.56 -14.91
C ILE A 153 -0.23 -1.44 -15.95
N LYS A 154 0.35 -1.72 -17.13
CA LYS A 154 0.41 -0.77 -18.24
C LYS A 154 -0.99 -0.31 -18.65
N ALA A 155 -1.88 -1.23 -18.93
CA ALA A 155 -3.26 -0.92 -19.31
C ALA A 155 -3.99 -0.08 -18.25
N GLY A 156 -3.79 -0.38 -16.96
CA GLY A 156 -4.35 0.38 -15.85
C GLY A 156 -3.85 1.84 -15.81
N LEU A 157 -2.55 2.06 -15.97
CA LEU A 157 -1.97 3.41 -16.00
C LEU A 157 -2.43 4.19 -17.25
N GLU A 158 -2.42 3.55 -18.41
CA GLU A 158 -2.84 4.18 -19.66
C GLU A 158 -4.33 4.52 -19.67
N SER A 159 -5.18 3.75 -18.99
CA SER A 159 -6.61 4.09 -18.82
C SER A 159 -6.83 5.35 -17.98
N ASP A 160 -5.85 5.75 -17.16
CA ASP A 160 -5.87 7.01 -16.40
C ASP A 160 -5.19 8.17 -17.15
N GLY A 161 -4.77 7.96 -18.40
CA GLY A 161 -4.07 8.96 -19.19
C GLY A 161 -2.58 9.11 -18.86
N ILE A 162 -1.99 8.15 -18.12
CA ILE A 162 -0.55 8.14 -17.82
C ILE A 162 0.13 7.22 -18.82
N ALA A 163 0.91 7.76 -19.74
CA ALA A 163 1.62 6.98 -20.75
C ALA A 163 2.76 6.17 -20.14
N VAL A 164 2.86 4.87 -20.49
CA VAL A 164 3.97 4.02 -20.06
C VAL A 164 5.05 4.02 -21.14
N SER A 165 6.14 4.78 -20.92
CA SER A 165 7.25 4.91 -21.86
C SER A 165 8.15 3.69 -21.91
N ALA A 166 8.27 2.97 -20.79
CA ALA A 166 9.05 1.75 -20.67
C ALA A 166 8.50 0.87 -19.56
N MET A 167 8.59 -0.47 -19.76
CA MET A 167 8.18 -1.47 -18.77
C MET A 167 9.28 -2.52 -18.64
N TYR A 168 9.81 -2.69 -17.43
CA TYR A 168 10.87 -3.62 -17.11
C TYR A 168 10.44 -4.58 -16.00
N GLY A 169 10.11 -5.82 -16.37
CA GLY A 169 9.82 -6.89 -15.43
C GLY A 169 11.04 -7.77 -15.15
N MET A 170 11.16 -8.24 -13.91
CA MET A 170 12.17 -9.26 -13.57
C MET A 170 11.73 -10.68 -13.94
N GLY A 171 10.43 -10.90 -14.18
CA GLY A 171 9.87 -12.21 -14.54
C GLY A 171 9.84 -13.21 -13.38
N LEU A 172 9.77 -12.72 -12.15
CA LEU A 172 9.85 -13.51 -10.93
C LEU A 172 8.47 -14.05 -10.50
N SER A 173 8.48 -15.17 -9.77
CA SER A 173 7.35 -15.63 -8.98
C SER A 173 7.13 -14.75 -7.75
N ALA A 174 5.99 -14.89 -7.07
CA ALA A 174 5.72 -14.18 -5.82
C ALA A 174 6.78 -14.42 -4.76
N ALA A 175 7.13 -15.70 -4.56
CA ALA A 175 8.12 -16.08 -3.54
C ALA A 175 9.50 -15.47 -3.81
N GLU A 176 9.90 -15.39 -5.09
CA GLU A 176 11.17 -14.77 -5.48
C GLU A 176 11.14 -13.25 -5.36
N GLY A 177 10.01 -12.60 -5.69
CA GLY A 177 9.87 -11.14 -5.60
C GLY A 177 10.15 -10.58 -4.21
N ALA A 178 9.64 -11.24 -3.17
CA ALA A 178 9.84 -10.85 -1.77
C ALA A 178 11.29 -11.03 -1.28
N THR A 179 12.11 -11.84 -1.97
CA THR A 179 13.52 -12.07 -1.60
C THR A 179 14.50 -11.10 -2.26
N VAL A 180 14.04 -10.29 -3.23
CA VAL A 180 14.90 -9.33 -3.93
C VAL A 180 15.34 -8.21 -3.00
N THR A 181 16.64 -8.09 -2.78
CA THR A 181 17.19 -7.07 -1.88
C THR A 181 17.06 -5.65 -2.47
N PRO A 182 17.09 -4.59 -1.65
CA PRO A 182 17.10 -3.20 -2.11
C PRO A 182 18.23 -2.91 -3.10
N GLU A 183 19.42 -3.49 -2.88
CA GLU A 183 20.58 -3.34 -3.76
C GLU A 183 20.37 -4.04 -5.11
N SER A 184 19.72 -5.20 -5.12
CA SER A 184 19.36 -5.92 -6.35
C SER A 184 18.31 -5.14 -7.15
N ILE A 185 17.32 -4.50 -6.47
CA ILE A 185 16.36 -3.60 -7.10
C ILE A 185 17.10 -2.42 -7.76
N TYR A 186 17.98 -1.77 -7.01
CA TYR A 186 18.78 -0.67 -7.52
C TYR A 186 19.61 -1.08 -8.75
N SER A 187 20.33 -2.20 -8.67
CA SER A 187 21.15 -2.71 -9.76
C SER A 187 20.33 -3.04 -11.01
N PHE A 188 19.14 -3.63 -10.82
CA PHE A 188 18.22 -3.92 -11.92
C PHE A 188 17.73 -2.63 -12.59
N VAL A 189 17.32 -1.63 -11.81
CA VAL A 189 16.91 -0.33 -12.33
C VAL A 189 18.04 0.31 -13.12
N GLN A 190 19.25 0.35 -12.56
CA GLN A 190 20.43 0.89 -13.26
C GLN A 190 20.71 0.19 -14.60
N SER A 191 20.63 -1.13 -14.61
CA SER A 191 20.93 -1.91 -15.82
C SER A 191 19.87 -1.79 -16.92
N ARG A 192 18.59 -1.60 -16.55
CA ARG A 192 17.46 -1.58 -17.49
C ARG A 192 17.01 -0.19 -17.89
N VAL A 193 16.97 0.74 -16.94
CA VAL A 193 16.58 2.13 -17.17
C VAL A 193 17.76 2.96 -17.66
N GLY A 194 18.97 2.60 -17.24
CA GLY A 194 20.20 3.34 -17.55
C GLY A 194 20.35 4.62 -16.69
N PRO A 195 21.25 5.53 -17.08
CA PRO A 195 21.59 6.72 -16.28
C PRO A 195 20.52 7.79 -16.28
N ARG A 196 19.51 7.72 -17.15
CA ARG A 196 18.41 8.68 -17.25
C ARG A 196 17.10 7.94 -17.44
N VAL A 197 16.11 8.28 -16.60
CA VAL A 197 14.75 7.74 -16.75
C VAL A 197 14.12 8.35 -18.00
N PRO A 198 13.64 7.55 -18.98
CA PRO A 198 13.02 8.06 -20.21
C PRO A 198 11.55 8.48 -19.98
N ALA A 199 11.26 9.12 -18.85
CA ALA A 199 9.92 9.49 -18.40
C ALA A 199 9.94 10.64 -17.38
N ASP A 200 8.75 11.12 -16.99
CA ASP A 200 8.58 12.16 -15.98
C ASP A 200 8.71 11.63 -14.56
N ALA A 201 8.51 10.31 -14.38
CA ALA A 201 8.65 9.61 -13.10
C ALA A 201 9.09 8.16 -13.31
N LEU A 202 9.65 7.56 -12.25
CA LEU A 202 9.95 6.14 -12.16
C LEU A 202 8.95 5.49 -11.18
N PHE A 203 8.23 4.47 -11.63
CA PHE A 203 7.33 3.70 -10.78
C PHE A 203 7.90 2.30 -10.52
N ILE A 204 8.11 1.97 -9.24
CA ILE A 204 8.51 0.63 -8.80
C ILE A 204 7.26 -0.08 -8.27
N ALA A 205 6.74 -1.00 -9.06
CA ALA A 205 5.47 -1.68 -8.80
C ALA A 205 5.66 -2.94 -7.95
N SER A 206 4.74 -3.22 -7.12
CA SER A 206 4.44 -4.40 -6.29
C SER A 206 4.29 -4.04 -4.81
N THR A 207 3.37 -4.73 -4.13
CA THR A 207 3.20 -4.65 -2.67
C THR A 207 4.13 -5.60 -1.92
N ASP A 208 4.63 -6.65 -2.59
CA ASP A 208 5.56 -7.64 -2.02
C ASP A 208 6.96 -7.50 -2.66
N TYR A 209 7.54 -6.30 -2.53
CA TYR A 209 8.82 -5.94 -3.11
C TYR A 209 9.48 -4.84 -2.27
N HIS A 210 10.75 -4.98 -1.91
CA HIS A 210 11.46 -4.06 -1.01
C HIS A 210 11.75 -2.67 -1.64
N ALA A 211 10.80 -2.17 -2.43
CA ALA A 211 10.94 -0.92 -3.17
C ALA A 211 11.07 0.31 -2.26
N MET A 212 10.37 0.33 -1.09
CA MET A 212 10.54 1.43 -0.13
C MET A 212 11.95 1.48 0.45
N SER A 213 12.55 0.32 0.74
CA SER A 213 13.92 0.23 1.23
C SER A 213 14.96 0.65 0.19
N ALA A 214 14.68 0.47 -1.12
CA ALA A 214 15.56 0.88 -2.21
C ALA A 214 15.49 2.39 -2.52
N LEU A 215 14.51 3.13 -1.98
CA LEU A 215 14.28 4.55 -2.33
C LEU A 215 15.48 5.45 -2.08
N SER A 216 16.24 5.24 -1.00
CA SER A 216 17.43 6.06 -0.71
C SER A 216 18.49 5.95 -1.80
N LEU A 217 18.75 4.73 -2.27
CA LEU A 217 19.71 4.46 -3.35
C LEU A 217 19.21 5.06 -4.69
N LEU A 218 17.93 4.83 -5.00
CA LEU A 218 17.33 5.31 -6.24
C LEU A 218 17.26 6.84 -6.32
N LYS A 219 16.94 7.53 -5.22
CA LYS A 219 16.89 9.00 -5.16
C LYS A 219 18.26 9.67 -5.30
N ILE A 220 19.34 8.98 -4.97
CA ILE A 220 20.70 9.47 -5.21
C ILE A 220 21.04 9.38 -6.72
N ALA A 221 20.51 8.36 -7.40
CA ALA A 221 20.86 8.08 -8.79
C ALA A 221 19.98 8.82 -9.82
N TYR A 222 18.76 9.20 -9.44
CA TYR A 222 17.78 9.76 -10.37
C TYR A 222 17.10 11.03 -9.83
N ASP A 223 17.05 12.06 -10.66
CA ASP A 223 16.44 13.37 -10.34
C ASP A 223 14.93 13.43 -10.60
N VAL A 224 14.30 12.32 -11.05
CA VAL A 224 12.86 12.27 -11.28
C VAL A 224 12.13 11.77 -10.04
N PRO A 225 10.83 12.12 -9.86
CA PRO A 225 9.99 11.53 -8.85
C PRO A 225 9.99 9.99 -8.92
N ILE A 226 10.14 9.33 -7.75
CA ILE A 226 10.10 7.87 -7.66
C ILE A 226 8.88 7.49 -6.83
N VAL A 227 7.95 6.78 -7.45
CA VAL A 227 6.74 6.25 -6.82
C VAL A 227 6.92 4.77 -6.55
N THR A 228 6.55 4.30 -5.36
CA THR A 228 6.45 2.87 -5.07
C THR A 228 5.04 2.55 -4.58
N THR A 229 4.54 1.35 -4.85
CA THR A 229 3.17 0.96 -4.49
C THR A 229 2.89 1.16 -3.00
N ASN A 230 3.76 0.63 -2.13
CA ASN A 230 3.56 0.70 -0.68
C ASN A 230 3.63 2.12 -0.15
N LEU A 231 4.58 2.95 -0.65
CA LEU A 231 4.66 4.35 -0.23
C LEU A 231 3.44 5.16 -0.68
N ALA A 232 2.95 4.94 -1.89
CA ALA A 232 1.75 5.62 -2.40
C ALA A 232 0.51 5.29 -1.54
N ALA A 233 0.30 4.02 -1.24
CA ALA A 233 -0.79 3.57 -0.37
C ALA A 233 -0.64 4.13 1.06
N LEU A 234 0.56 4.10 1.63
CA LEU A 234 0.86 4.67 2.95
C LEU A 234 0.58 6.18 2.99
N GLN A 235 0.94 6.91 1.96
CA GLN A 235 0.63 8.34 1.84
C GLN A 235 -0.88 8.60 1.75
N ALA A 236 -1.63 7.76 1.02
CA ALA A 236 -3.08 7.83 0.96
C ALA A 236 -3.71 7.59 2.36
N VAL A 237 -3.23 6.61 3.10
CA VAL A 237 -3.62 6.36 4.50
C VAL A 237 -3.33 7.58 5.37
N LYS A 238 -2.12 8.13 5.32
CA LYS A 238 -1.74 9.32 6.11
C LYS A 238 -2.60 10.54 5.79
N ARG A 239 -2.94 10.78 4.52
CA ARG A 239 -3.86 11.85 4.11
C ARG A 239 -5.27 11.65 4.69
N LYS A 240 -5.77 10.41 4.68
CA LYS A 240 -7.08 10.09 5.28
C LYS A 240 -7.07 10.25 6.79
N LEU A 241 -6.05 9.75 7.48
CA LEU A 241 -5.87 9.93 8.93
C LEU A 241 -5.83 11.41 9.31
N HIS A 242 -5.12 12.24 8.55
CA HIS A 242 -5.07 13.68 8.80
C HIS A 242 -6.47 14.30 8.74
N ARG A 243 -7.26 14.00 7.70
CA ARG A 243 -8.63 14.48 7.57
C ARG A 243 -9.55 14.01 8.68
N LEU A 244 -9.41 12.76 9.13
CA LEU A 244 -10.20 12.22 10.24
C LEU A 244 -9.88 12.93 11.55
N ARG A 245 -8.59 13.16 11.83
CA ARG A 245 -8.14 13.93 13.01
C ARG A 245 -8.70 15.36 13.00
N GLU A 246 -8.66 16.06 11.88
CA GLU A 246 -9.24 17.39 11.74
C GLU A 246 -10.74 17.41 12.02
N ARG A 247 -11.50 16.40 11.56
CA ARG A 247 -12.93 16.25 11.82
C ARG A 247 -13.24 16.03 13.32
N GLU A 248 -12.44 15.22 13.99
CA GLU A 248 -12.61 14.97 15.43
C GLU A 248 -12.25 16.17 16.29
N MET A 249 -11.22 16.92 15.91
CA MET A 249 -10.80 18.14 16.61
C MET A 249 -11.70 19.36 16.31
N ALA A 250 -12.56 19.29 15.30
CA ALA A 250 -13.48 20.38 14.98
C ALA A 250 -14.50 20.58 16.12
N PRO A 251 -14.79 21.84 16.55
CA PRO A 251 -15.79 22.12 17.54
C PRO A 251 -17.14 21.51 17.16
N ALA A 252 -17.88 20.99 18.13
CA ALA A 252 -19.17 20.28 17.94
C ALA A 252 -20.20 21.06 17.07
N ALA A 253 -20.15 22.40 17.09
CA ALA A 253 -20.99 23.27 16.27
C ALA A 253 -20.73 23.19 14.74
N ARG A 254 -19.64 22.53 14.28
CA ARG A 254 -19.30 22.38 12.87
C ARG A 254 -19.34 20.92 12.39
N ARG A 255 -19.76 19.99 13.22
CA ARG A 255 -19.90 18.59 12.79
C ARG A 255 -21.16 18.46 11.93
N PRO A 256 -21.08 18.00 10.67
CA PRO A 256 -22.28 17.68 9.91
C PRO A 256 -23.06 16.59 10.64
N ALA A 257 -24.39 16.72 10.72
CA ALA A 257 -25.25 15.70 11.28
C ALA A 257 -25.04 14.40 10.50
N THR A 258 -24.63 13.36 11.19
CA THR A 258 -24.60 12.01 10.63
C THR A 258 -26.05 11.55 10.43
N THR A 259 -26.51 11.54 9.20
CA THR A 259 -27.76 10.88 8.78
C THR A 259 -27.52 9.38 8.60
#